data_7b6cf114d7860248cd720d927a51cb96
#
_entry.id   7b6cf114d7860248cd720d927a51cb96
#
_cell.length_a   1.000
_cell.length_b   1.000
_cell.length_c   1.000
_cell.angle_alpha   90.00
_cell.angle_beta   90.00
_cell.angle_gamma   90.00
#
_symmetry.space_group_name_H-M   'P 1'
#
loop_
_entity.id
_entity.type
_entity.pdbx_description
1 polymer ?
#
loop_
_entity_poly.entity_id
_entity_poly.type
_entity_poly.pdbx_seq_one_letter_code
_entity_poly.pdbx_strand_id
1 'polypeptide(L)'
;MSELLKVERLDVHYGGIQAVRDVSFTLREGEQATLIGANGAGKSSTVRAITGLESFSGSIEFSGKAVRKQSPETLLRDGLVMVPEGRGIFSRMTVLENLQMGAWLRRDTVTVKREMNEIFERFPRLGERQHQLAGLLSGGEQQLLALNRALLSRPRLLILDEPSMGLAPKMVENIFAVI
;
A
#
# COMPACT_ATOMS: atom_id res chain seq x y z
N MET A 1 -21.72 7.78 6.55
CA MET A 1 -20.36 7.28 6.27
C MET A 1 -19.44 8.49 6.26
N SER A 2 -18.36 8.45 7.02
CA SER A 2 -17.41 9.58 7.10
C SER A 2 -16.49 9.60 5.88
N GLU A 3 -16.11 10.80 5.43
CA GLU A 3 -15.09 10.96 4.39
C GLU A 3 -13.74 10.50 4.94
N LEU A 4 -13.10 9.56 4.26
CA LEU A 4 -11.80 9.02 4.64
C LEU A 4 -10.66 9.74 3.92
N LEU A 5 -10.83 9.94 2.61
CA LEU A 5 -9.88 10.67 1.76
C LEU A 5 -10.64 11.67 0.89
N LYS A 6 -10.17 12.91 0.86
CA LYS A 6 -10.68 13.95 -0.02
C LYS A 6 -9.52 14.55 -0.81
N VAL A 7 -9.66 14.58 -2.12
CA VAL A 7 -8.69 15.16 -3.06
C VAL A 7 -9.40 16.21 -3.87
N GLU A 8 -8.88 17.44 -3.90
CA GLU A 8 -9.47 18.57 -4.62
C GLU A 8 -8.42 19.29 -5.45
N ARG A 9 -8.66 19.36 -6.75
CA ARG A 9 -7.84 20.06 -7.75
C ARG A 9 -6.36 19.72 -7.61
N LEU A 10 -6.07 18.42 -7.54
CA LEU A 10 -4.71 17.91 -7.40
C LEU A 10 -3.94 18.12 -8.70
N ASP A 11 -2.81 18.80 -8.59
CA ASP A 11 -1.80 18.89 -9.63
C ASP A 11 -0.45 18.38 -9.10
N VAL A 12 0.27 17.60 -9.91
CA VAL A 12 1.63 17.14 -9.62
C VAL A 12 2.54 17.49 -10.78
N HIS A 13 3.70 18.08 -10.47
CA HIS A 13 4.69 18.50 -11.45
C HIS A 13 6.07 17.92 -11.13
N TYR A 14 6.76 17.45 -12.15
CA TYR A 14 8.16 17.06 -12.11
C TYR A 14 8.95 18.01 -13.02
N GLY A 15 9.56 19.04 -12.43
CA GLY A 15 10.18 20.12 -13.21
C GLY A 15 9.14 20.79 -14.12
N GLY A 16 9.37 20.77 -15.43
CA GLY A 16 8.46 21.35 -16.43
C GLY A 16 7.31 20.43 -16.88
N ILE A 17 7.23 19.18 -16.39
CA ILE A 17 6.24 18.20 -16.82
C ILE A 17 5.10 18.14 -15.79
N GLN A 18 3.88 18.42 -16.25
CA GLN A 18 2.67 18.20 -15.43
C GLN A 18 2.23 16.75 -15.55
N ALA A 19 2.44 15.97 -14.48
CA ALA A 19 2.11 14.54 -14.44
C ALA A 19 0.66 14.28 -14.02
N VAL A 20 0.07 15.18 -13.22
CA VAL A 20 -1.34 15.12 -12.78
C VAL A 20 -1.95 16.50 -12.97
N ARG A 21 -3.18 16.57 -13.47
CA ARG A 21 -3.86 17.83 -13.74
C ARG A 21 -5.31 17.79 -13.23
N ASP A 22 -5.62 18.71 -12.29
CA ASP A 22 -6.96 19.02 -11.79
C ASP A 22 -7.79 17.77 -11.40
N VAL A 23 -7.16 16.82 -10.68
CA VAL A 23 -7.82 15.58 -10.24
C VAL A 23 -8.55 15.84 -8.93
N SER A 24 -9.84 15.51 -8.89
CA SER A 24 -10.69 15.63 -7.69
C SER A 24 -11.54 14.40 -7.49
N PHE A 25 -11.55 13.86 -6.28
CA PHE A 25 -12.41 12.75 -5.86
C PHE A 25 -12.48 12.65 -4.33
N THR A 26 -13.48 11.92 -3.86
CA THR A 26 -13.66 11.61 -2.43
C THR A 26 -13.84 10.12 -2.26
N LEU A 27 -13.24 9.55 -1.21
CA LEU A 27 -13.40 8.15 -0.80
C LEU A 27 -13.93 8.11 0.64
N ARG A 28 -14.94 7.31 0.88
CA ARG A 28 -15.54 7.10 2.20
C ARG A 28 -15.03 5.81 2.84
N GLU A 29 -15.21 5.68 4.15
CA GLU A 29 -14.89 4.42 4.84
C GLU A 29 -15.69 3.25 4.25
N GLY A 30 -14.96 2.14 3.95
CA GLY A 30 -15.54 0.94 3.34
C GLY A 30 -15.73 1.01 1.82
N GLU A 31 -15.37 2.13 1.16
CA GLU A 31 -15.41 2.21 -0.29
C GLU A 31 -14.13 1.68 -0.93
N GLN A 32 -14.29 1.11 -2.12
CA GLN A 32 -13.18 0.75 -3.01
C GLN A 32 -13.19 1.68 -4.22
N ALA A 33 -12.01 2.15 -4.63
CA ALA A 33 -11.83 2.98 -5.82
C ALA A 33 -10.66 2.47 -6.66
N THR A 34 -10.76 2.62 -7.97
CA THR A 34 -9.71 2.25 -8.92
C THR A 34 -9.35 3.45 -9.78
N LEU A 35 -8.05 3.76 -9.83
CA LEU A 35 -7.51 4.73 -10.77
C LEU A 35 -7.22 4.02 -12.10
N ILE A 36 -7.96 4.38 -13.14
CA ILE A 36 -7.81 3.81 -14.49
C ILE A 36 -7.14 4.83 -15.40
N GLY A 37 -6.18 4.38 -16.21
CA GLY A 37 -5.49 5.22 -17.17
C GLY A 37 -4.33 4.49 -17.83
N ALA A 38 -3.88 4.97 -18.97
CA ALA A 38 -2.70 4.46 -19.67
C ALA A 38 -1.42 4.62 -18.82
N ASN A 39 -0.34 3.95 -19.24
CA ASN A 39 0.98 4.17 -18.63
C ASN A 39 1.39 5.63 -18.85
N GLY A 40 1.89 6.27 -17.79
CA GLY A 40 2.20 7.71 -17.83
C GLY A 40 1.01 8.65 -17.56
N ALA A 41 -0.22 8.15 -17.33
CA ALA A 41 -1.40 8.98 -17.03
C ALA A 41 -1.39 9.62 -15.62
N GLY A 42 -0.33 9.48 -14.85
CA GLY A 42 -0.19 10.10 -13.52
C GLY A 42 -0.75 9.27 -12.36
N LYS A 43 -1.12 7.98 -12.55
CA LYS A 43 -1.65 7.11 -11.49
C LYS A 43 -0.70 7.04 -10.29
N SER A 44 0.56 6.62 -10.51
CA SER A 44 1.57 6.53 -9.45
C SER A 44 1.91 7.89 -8.84
N SER A 45 1.89 8.96 -9.64
CA SER A 45 2.11 10.34 -9.14
C SER A 45 0.98 10.77 -8.20
N THR A 46 -0.28 10.41 -8.54
CA THR A 46 -1.45 10.68 -7.69
C THR A 46 -1.34 9.95 -6.35
N VAL A 47 -1.03 8.65 -6.35
CA VAL A 47 -0.91 7.88 -5.09
C VAL A 47 0.30 8.32 -4.25
N ARG A 48 1.41 8.74 -4.88
CA ARG A 48 2.56 9.31 -4.20
C ARG A 48 2.25 10.66 -3.55
N ALA A 49 1.47 11.51 -4.20
CA ALA A 49 1.00 12.75 -3.61
C ALA A 49 0.09 12.50 -2.39
N ILE A 50 -0.85 11.56 -2.50
CA ILE A 50 -1.76 11.17 -1.41
C ILE A 50 -0.97 10.64 -0.20
N THR A 51 0.13 9.92 -0.41
CA THR A 51 0.97 9.35 0.66
C THR A 51 2.05 10.32 1.17
N GLY A 52 2.05 11.57 0.71
CA GLY A 52 3.02 12.59 1.13
C GLY A 52 4.45 12.34 0.63
N LEU A 53 4.63 11.44 -0.35
CA LEU A 53 5.92 11.11 -0.96
C LEU A 53 6.27 12.04 -2.12
N GLU A 54 5.31 12.86 -2.58
CA GLU A 54 5.50 13.79 -3.68
C GLU A 54 4.85 15.14 -3.38
N SER A 55 5.46 16.20 -3.87
CA SER A 55 4.91 17.55 -3.75
C SER A 55 3.73 17.75 -4.71
N PHE A 56 2.76 18.51 -4.28
CA PHE A 56 1.53 18.74 -5.05
C PHE A 56 0.95 20.14 -4.81
N SER A 57 0.11 20.61 -5.73
CA SER A 57 -0.84 21.71 -5.52
C SER A 57 -2.28 21.19 -5.44
N GLY A 58 -3.22 22.04 -5.02
CA GLY A 58 -4.55 21.62 -4.62
C GLY A 58 -4.63 21.22 -3.16
N SER A 59 -5.61 20.42 -2.79
CA SER A 59 -5.84 19.95 -1.41
C SER A 59 -5.98 18.44 -1.35
N ILE A 60 -5.33 17.83 -0.36
CA ILE A 60 -5.53 16.43 0.01
C ILE A 60 -5.75 16.37 1.52
N GLU A 61 -6.86 15.78 1.93
CA GLU A 61 -7.20 15.53 3.32
C GLU A 61 -7.38 14.03 3.57
N PHE A 62 -6.72 13.51 4.58
CA PHE A 62 -6.91 12.15 5.07
C PHE A 62 -7.46 12.18 6.49
N SER A 63 -8.63 11.57 6.72
CA SER A 63 -9.32 11.58 8.00
C SER A 63 -9.52 13.01 8.57
N GLY A 64 -9.84 13.97 7.69
CA GLY A 64 -10.05 15.38 8.05
C GLY A 64 -8.78 16.18 8.36
N LYS A 65 -7.58 15.61 8.12
CA LYS A 65 -6.29 16.27 8.32
C LYS A 65 -5.61 16.52 6.98
N ALA A 66 -5.09 17.73 6.77
CA ALA A 66 -4.36 18.08 5.55
C ALA A 66 -3.05 17.29 5.43
N VAL A 67 -2.90 16.53 4.34
CA VAL A 67 -1.73 15.69 4.07
C VAL A 67 -0.45 16.53 3.93
N ARG A 68 -0.52 17.69 3.29
CA ARG A 68 0.64 18.57 3.08
C ARG A 68 1.40 18.96 4.36
N LYS A 69 0.73 18.89 5.51
CA LYS A 69 1.30 19.23 6.82
C LYS A 69 1.83 18.01 7.57
N GLN A 70 1.81 16.85 6.96
CA GLN A 70 2.18 15.59 7.61
C GLN A 70 3.35 14.93 6.88
N SER A 71 4.22 14.27 7.64
CA SER A 71 5.23 13.40 7.06
C SER A 71 4.63 12.04 6.66
N PRO A 72 5.23 11.31 5.72
CA PRO A 72 4.81 9.95 5.36
C PRO A 72 4.71 9.02 6.57
N GLU A 73 5.60 9.15 7.54
CA GLU A 73 5.59 8.35 8.78
C GLU A 73 4.36 8.69 9.64
N THR A 74 3.94 9.95 9.68
CA THR A 74 2.72 10.37 10.38
C THR A 74 1.49 9.81 9.70
N LEU A 75 1.42 9.88 8.38
CA LEU A 75 0.33 9.29 7.59
C LEU A 75 0.24 7.78 7.79
N LEU A 76 1.39 7.08 7.82
CA LEU A 76 1.45 5.65 8.13
C LEU A 76 0.90 5.36 9.54
N ARG A 77 1.26 6.15 10.56
CA ARG A 77 0.73 6.02 11.93
C ARG A 77 -0.77 6.28 12.00
N ASP A 78 -1.28 7.18 11.18
CA ASP A 78 -2.72 7.47 11.07
C ASP A 78 -3.47 6.41 10.24
N GLY A 79 -2.76 5.42 9.66
CA GLY A 79 -3.34 4.27 8.96
C GLY A 79 -3.43 4.41 7.44
N LEU A 80 -2.70 5.36 6.82
CA LEU A 80 -2.57 5.45 5.38
C LEU A 80 -1.35 4.64 4.92
N VAL A 81 -1.58 3.53 4.23
CA VAL A 81 -0.54 2.57 3.85
C VAL A 81 -0.53 2.36 2.35
N MET A 82 0.66 2.34 1.75
CA MET A 82 0.83 2.08 0.33
C MET A 82 1.74 0.86 0.10
N VAL A 83 1.32 0.00 -0.82
CA VAL A 83 2.18 -0.99 -1.47
C VAL A 83 2.58 -0.40 -2.83
N PRO A 84 3.86 -0.01 -3.00
CA PRO A 84 4.30 0.62 -4.23
C PRO A 84 4.44 -0.37 -5.37
N GLU A 85 4.52 0.14 -6.59
CA GLU A 85 5.03 -0.60 -7.73
C GLU A 85 6.42 -1.19 -7.39
N GLY A 86 6.71 -2.42 -7.86
CA GLY A 86 7.94 -3.12 -7.50
C GLY A 86 7.93 -3.76 -6.11
N ARG A 87 6.74 -3.87 -5.46
CA ARG A 87 6.46 -4.64 -4.23
C ARG A 87 7.00 -4.00 -2.94
N GLY A 88 8.13 -3.29 -2.99
CA GLY A 88 8.73 -2.61 -1.84
C GLY A 88 9.11 -3.54 -0.68
N ILE A 89 9.40 -4.83 -0.92
CA ILE A 89 9.86 -5.75 0.11
C ILE A 89 11.30 -5.45 0.54
N PHE A 90 11.66 -5.85 1.76
CA PHE A 90 13.03 -5.83 2.24
C PHE A 90 13.73 -7.14 1.81
N SER A 91 14.39 -7.13 0.65
CA SER A 91 14.95 -8.34 -0.01
C SER A 91 16.02 -9.06 0.82
N ARG A 92 16.72 -8.35 1.71
CA ARG A 92 17.75 -8.88 2.59
C ARG A 92 17.23 -9.34 3.95
N MET A 93 15.95 -9.15 4.22
CA MET A 93 15.25 -9.67 5.40
C MET A 93 14.53 -10.96 5.02
N THR A 94 14.29 -11.81 6.00
CA THR A 94 13.48 -13.03 5.83
C THR A 94 12.01 -12.68 5.58
N VAL A 95 11.22 -13.65 5.16
CA VAL A 95 9.76 -13.52 5.03
C VAL A 95 9.14 -13.12 6.37
N LEU A 96 9.54 -13.80 7.45
CA LEU A 96 9.06 -13.53 8.80
C LEU A 96 9.38 -12.09 9.23
N GLU A 97 10.62 -11.63 9.06
CA GLU A 97 11.04 -10.28 9.41
C GLU A 97 10.30 -9.22 8.58
N ASN A 98 10.05 -9.47 7.29
CA ASN A 98 9.21 -8.58 6.47
C ASN A 98 7.81 -8.43 7.06
N LEU A 99 7.16 -9.52 7.48
CA LEU A 99 5.84 -9.47 8.12
C LEU A 99 5.90 -8.71 9.45
N GLN A 100 6.91 -8.97 10.28
CA GLN A 100 7.11 -8.28 11.55
C GLN A 100 7.24 -6.75 11.36
N MET A 101 7.90 -6.30 10.29
CA MET A 101 7.97 -4.87 9.94
C MET A 101 6.59 -4.26 9.68
N GLY A 102 5.64 -5.01 9.12
CA GLY A 102 4.27 -4.55 8.96
C GLY A 102 3.55 -4.26 10.28
N ALA A 103 3.90 -5.00 11.34
CA ALA A 103 3.33 -4.83 12.66
C ALA A 103 4.18 -3.92 13.59
N TRP A 104 5.20 -3.23 13.09
CA TRP A 104 6.16 -2.47 13.88
C TRP A 104 5.54 -1.45 14.84
N LEU A 105 4.45 -0.80 14.43
CA LEU A 105 3.74 0.20 15.23
C LEU A 105 2.74 -0.40 16.22
N ARG A 106 2.50 -1.71 16.16
CA ARG A 106 1.51 -2.41 16.98
C ARG A 106 2.12 -2.87 18.30
N ARG A 107 1.32 -2.84 19.37
CA ARG A 107 1.71 -3.29 20.71
C ARG A 107 1.02 -4.59 21.14
N ASP A 108 0.03 -5.04 20.38
CA ASP A 108 -0.78 -6.23 20.64
C ASP A 108 -0.09 -7.51 20.10
N THR A 109 1.08 -7.82 20.64
CA THR A 109 2.00 -8.87 20.15
C THR A 109 1.34 -10.25 20.01
N VAL A 110 0.43 -10.60 20.92
CA VAL A 110 -0.30 -11.88 20.86
C VAL A 110 -1.19 -11.95 19.62
N THR A 111 -1.93 -10.87 19.35
CA THR A 111 -2.79 -10.77 18.14
C THR A 111 -1.95 -10.75 16.87
N VAL A 112 -0.86 -10.00 16.85
CA VAL A 112 0.09 -9.97 15.71
C VAL A 112 0.60 -11.37 15.40
N LYS A 113 1.02 -12.13 16.42
CA LYS A 113 1.51 -13.50 16.22
C LYS A 113 0.42 -14.42 15.64
N ARG A 114 -0.82 -14.29 16.12
CA ARG A 114 -1.96 -15.06 15.58
C ARG A 114 -2.21 -14.69 14.12
N GLU A 115 -2.29 -13.41 13.78
CA GLU A 115 -2.52 -12.95 12.40
C GLU A 115 -1.38 -13.40 11.46
N MET A 116 -0.14 -13.43 11.92
CA MET A 116 0.97 -13.97 11.15
C MET A 116 0.84 -15.47 10.89
N ASN A 117 0.39 -16.24 11.87
CA ASN A 117 0.12 -17.67 11.68
C ASN A 117 -1.03 -17.88 10.68
N GLU A 118 -2.12 -17.10 10.76
CA GLU A 118 -3.23 -17.13 9.81
C GLU A 118 -2.77 -16.83 8.37
N ILE A 119 -1.80 -15.89 8.20
CA ILE A 119 -1.16 -15.62 6.90
C ILE A 119 -0.41 -16.86 6.40
N PHE A 120 0.36 -17.54 7.26
CA PHE A 120 1.10 -18.74 6.87
C PHE A 120 0.18 -19.93 6.56
N GLU A 121 -0.93 -20.07 7.27
CA GLU A 121 -1.95 -21.09 6.97
C GLU A 121 -2.64 -20.80 5.62
N ARG A 122 -2.97 -19.54 5.35
CA ARG A 122 -3.58 -19.11 4.08
C ARG A 122 -2.63 -19.21 2.90
N PHE A 123 -1.34 -18.94 3.13
CA PHE A 123 -0.28 -18.98 2.13
C PHE A 123 0.85 -19.93 2.55
N PRO A 124 0.66 -21.27 2.45
CA PRO A 124 1.63 -22.25 2.94
C PRO A 124 3.04 -22.07 2.38
N ARG A 125 3.16 -21.60 1.13
CA ARG A 125 4.47 -21.30 0.51
C ARG A 125 5.26 -20.22 1.24
N LEU A 126 4.59 -19.23 1.81
CA LEU A 126 5.25 -18.22 2.67
C LEU A 126 5.66 -18.84 4.01
N GLY A 127 4.80 -19.69 4.58
CA GLY A 127 5.07 -20.41 5.83
C GLY A 127 6.26 -21.35 5.73
N GLU A 128 6.34 -22.18 4.67
CA GLU A 128 7.47 -23.08 4.38
C GLU A 128 8.81 -22.33 4.28
N ARG A 129 8.76 -21.06 3.85
CA ARG A 129 9.92 -20.20 3.57
C ARG A 129 10.07 -19.05 4.55
N GLN A 130 9.46 -19.13 5.72
CA GLN A 130 9.43 -18.01 6.68
C GLN A 130 10.83 -17.51 7.09
N HIS A 131 11.84 -18.38 7.09
CA HIS A 131 13.23 -18.06 7.40
C HIS A 131 14.12 -17.82 6.16
N GLN A 132 13.55 -17.89 4.95
CA GLN A 132 14.26 -17.61 3.71
C GLN A 132 14.28 -16.09 3.47
N LEU A 133 15.36 -15.59 2.84
CA LEU A 133 15.43 -14.18 2.39
C LEU A 133 14.32 -13.89 1.37
N ALA A 134 13.58 -12.83 1.60
CA ALA A 134 12.43 -12.47 0.77
C ALA A 134 12.80 -12.17 -0.69
N GLY A 135 14.03 -11.74 -0.94
CA GLY A 135 14.54 -11.51 -2.29
C GLY A 135 14.62 -12.78 -3.15
N LEU A 136 14.61 -13.98 -2.53
CA LEU A 136 14.66 -15.27 -3.23
C LEU A 136 13.27 -15.85 -3.56
N LEU A 137 12.20 -15.18 -3.16
CA LEU A 137 10.84 -15.56 -3.51
C LEU A 137 10.53 -15.24 -4.97
N SER A 138 9.57 -15.97 -5.54
CA SER A 138 9.01 -15.62 -6.84
C SER A 138 8.30 -14.25 -6.79
N GLY A 139 8.12 -13.64 -7.97
CA GLY A 139 7.48 -12.33 -8.04
C GLY A 139 6.08 -12.27 -7.41
N GLY A 140 5.28 -13.33 -7.58
CA GLY A 140 3.97 -13.41 -6.96
C GLY A 140 4.01 -13.62 -5.45
N GLU A 141 4.95 -14.43 -4.94
CA GLU A 141 5.14 -14.59 -3.50
C GLU A 141 5.64 -13.31 -2.84
N GLN A 142 6.50 -12.55 -3.51
CA GLN A 142 6.94 -11.22 -3.04
C GLN A 142 5.78 -10.23 -2.97
N GLN A 143 4.87 -10.25 -3.95
CA GLN A 143 3.68 -9.39 -3.96
C GLN A 143 2.72 -9.76 -2.83
N LEU A 144 2.47 -11.05 -2.62
CA LEU A 144 1.67 -11.53 -1.48
C LEU A 144 2.31 -11.14 -0.14
N LEU A 145 3.64 -11.25 -0.02
CA LEU A 145 4.35 -10.83 1.17
C LEU A 145 4.19 -9.32 1.42
N ALA A 146 4.34 -8.48 0.39
CA ALA A 146 4.20 -7.04 0.48
C ALA A 146 2.78 -6.64 0.92
N LEU A 147 1.76 -7.28 0.34
CA LEU A 147 0.36 -7.04 0.68
C LEU A 147 0.04 -7.45 2.13
N ASN A 148 0.43 -8.66 2.54
CA ASN A 148 0.19 -9.14 3.90
C ASN A 148 0.96 -8.31 4.94
N ARG A 149 2.18 -7.85 4.62
CA ARG A 149 2.91 -6.90 5.44
C ARG A 149 2.13 -5.59 5.63
N ALA A 150 1.55 -5.06 4.56
CA ALA A 150 0.74 -3.85 4.64
C ALA A 150 -0.53 -4.06 5.48
N LEU A 151 -1.23 -5.18 5.30
CA LEU A 151 -2.44 -5.51 6.06
C LEU A 151 -2.18 -5.72 7.55
N LEU A 152 -1.02 -6.27 7.94
CA LEU A 152 -0.62 -6.42 9.34
C LEU A 152 -0.52 -5.09 10.09
N SER A 153 -0.34 -3.96 9.40
CA SER A 153 -0.42 -2.63 10.02
C SER A 153 -1.85 -2.19 10.36
N ARG A 154 -2.88 -2.94 9.94
CA ARG A 154 -4.32 -2.62 10.07
C ARG A 154 -4.64 -1.25 9.48
N PRO A 155 -4.42 -1.07 8.16
CA PRO A 155 -4.61 0.22 7.52
C PRO A 155 -6.09 0.65 7.55
N ARG A 156 -6.33 1.96 7.69
CA ARG A 156 -7.63 2.58 7.41
C ARG A 156 -7.84 2.82 5.90
N LEU A 157 -6.74 3.14 5.21
CA LEU A 157 -6.69 3.25 3.76
C LEU A 157 -5.47 2.49 3.24
N LEU A 158 -5.73 1.46 2.44
CA LEU A 158 -4.70 0.71 1.71
C LEU A 158 -4.68 1.16 0.26
N ILE A 159 -3.53 1.62 -0.21
CA ILE A 159 -3.29 1.99 -1.60
C ILE A 159 -2.37 0.95 -2.23
N LEU A 160 -2.76 0.45 -3.40
CA LEU A 160 -1.98 -0.51 -4.17
C LEU A 160 -1.64 0.11 -5.52
N ASP A 161 -0.34 0.25 -5.80
CA ASP A 161 0.14 0.76 -7.09
C ASP A 161 0.53 -0.44 -7.97
N GLU A 162 -0.25 -0.67 -9.03
CA GLU A 162 -0.07 -1.74 -10.02
C GLU A 162 0.10 -3.16 -9.39
N PRO A 163 -0.80 -3.62 -8.49
CA PRO A 163 -0.58 -4.82 -7.68
C PRO A 163 -0.54 -6.12 -8.48
N SER A 164 -1.05 -6.12 -9.72
CA SER A 164 -1.12 -7.30 -10.60
C SER A 164 -0.07 -7.33 -11.69
N MET A 165 0.76 -6.28 -11.82
CA MET A 165 1.70 -6.17 -12.93
C MET A 165 2.75 -7.29 -12.93
N GLY A 166 2.87 -7.99 -14.07
CA GLY A 166 3.85 -9.07 -14.27
C GLY A 166 3.56 -10.35 -13.49
N LEU A 167 2.32 -10.56 -13.03
CA LEU A 167 1.91 -11.74 -12.29
C LEU A 167 1.09 -12.71 -13.14
N ALA A 168 1.17 -14.01 -12.81
CA ALA A 168 0.31 -15.02 -13.40
C ALA A 168 -1.15 -14.83 -12.93
N PRO A 169 -2.17 -15.16 -13.76
CA PRO A 169 -3.58 -14.94 -13.45
C PRO A 169 -4.01 -15.47 -12.08
N LYS A 170 -3.61 -16.69 -11.72
CA LYS A 170 -3.91 -17.30 -10.43
C LYS A 170 -3.36 -16.50 -9.22
N MET A 171 -2.21 -15.83 -9.41
CA MET A 171 -1.64 -14.97 -8.35
C MET A 171 -2.42 -13.67 -8.21
N VAL A 172 -2.94 -13.15 -9.32
CA VAL A 172 -3.82 -11.97 -9.32
C VAL A 172 -5.09 -12.28 -8.54
N GLU A 173 -5.73 -13.43 -8.78
CA GLU A 173 -6.90 -13.89 -8.01
C GLU A 173 -6.59 -13.98 -6.50
N ASN A 174 -5.45 -14.54 -6.14
CA ASN A 174 -5.02 -14.63 -4.73
C ASN A 174 -4.84 -13.25 -4.08
N ILE A 175 -4.32 -12.28 -4.80
CA ILE A 175 -4.16 -10.90 -4.31
C ILE A 175 -5.52 -10.27 -4.05
N PHE A 176 -6.44 -10.33 -5.02
CA PHE A 176 -7.77 -9.76 -4.87
C PHE A 176 -8.64 -10.50 -3.84
N ALA A 177 -8.38 -11.77 -3.56
CA ALA A 177 -9.05 -12.50 -2.49
C ALA A 177 -8.60 -12.08 -1.07
N VAL A 178 -7.52 -11.30 -0.95
CA VAL A 178 -6.98 -10.81 0.34
C VAL A 178 -7.50 -9.40 0.66
N ILE A 179 -7.83 -8.64 -0.38
CA ILE A 179 -8.38 -7.28 -0.30
C ILE A 179 -9.89 -7.33 -0.10
#